data_b0ce8b26e4a9a95ecc2295974ccb7bcd
#
_entry.id   b0ce8b26e4a9a95ecc2295974ccb7bcd
#
_cell.length_a   1.000
_cell.length_b   1.000
_cell.length_c   1.000
_cell.angle_alpha   90.00
_cell.angle_beta   90.00
_cell.angle_gamma   90.00
#
_symmetry.space_group_name_H-M   'P 1'
#
loop_
_entity.id
_entity.type
_entity.pdbx_description
1 polymer ?
#
loop_
_entity_poly.entity_id
_entity_poly.type
_entity_poly.pdbx_seq_one_letter_code
_entity_poly.pdbx_strand_id
1 'polypeptide(L)'
;MVERAIVHFLKSVALFLMALVPFADAFAQEKVPPPPLTRMLFVMDASNSMNAFWGNQPKINTARELLLKSLKELEGQPDLELALRLYGHQTPIQPGKQDCNDTKLEVPFSTNSIPEMRSVLNSVRCQGTTPIARSLEKSGGDFPPWDPNAARKVRNVVILITDGIEACDEDPCAVSRALQSKGITLKPFVIGVGIGEADKYSLQCVGNYFDASTPELFEHVLKVVVTQALNSTTAQVSLMTEDGKPTETDVPVTFYDQRTGALRYHFVHTMNDRNIPDTLSIDPIYTYRVVVHTLPQVIRENVIVKPGIHNIIAVDAGLGTLQLKVGTGPPEAQSIACIIRRKGEANTLHVQELGTSQRLRTGVYDLEVLTLPRLKIDDVRIEQGKTAEVVVPRSGTLNILPSTTGNGAVFVKRGDELEWVIDLDPTAIRTQLRLLPGQYQVLYRSRGARRTELSITKDITIESGRSASINF
;
A
#
# COMPACT_ATOMS: atom_id res chain seq x y z
N MET A 1 8.38 28.02 -79.56
CA MET A 1 8.62 28.39 -78.10
C MET A 1 7.52 27.86 -77.18
N VAL A 2 6.34 27.60 -77.64
CA VAL A 2 5.18 27.15 -76.81
C VAL A 2 5.27 25.64 -76.46
N GLU A 3 5.78 24.76 -77.35
CA GLU A 3 5.88 23.31 -77.10
C GLU A 3 6.93 22.91 -76.03
N ARG A 4 7.99 23.70 -75.84
CA ARG A 4 9.00 23.37 -74.80
C ARG A 4 8.53 23.73 -73.35
N ALA A 5 7.60 24.66 -73.20
CA ALA A 5 7.05 25.06 -71.93
C ALA A 5 6.04 24.04 -71.37
N ILE A 6 5.28 23.39 -72.28
CA ILE A 6 4.25 22.39 -71.90
C ILE A 6 4.91 21.12 -71.42
N VAL A 7 6.05 20.71 -72.03
CA VAL A 7 6.78 19.47 -71.60
C VAL A 7 7.47 19.63 -70.24
N HIS A 8 7.94 20.83 -69.90
CA HIS A 8 8.50 21.09 -68.56
C HIS A 8 7.42 21.19 -67.50
N PHE A 9 6.25 21.74 -67.79
CA PHE A 9 5.13 21.82 -66.85
C PHE A 9 4.58 20.45 -66.53
N LEU A 10 4.41 19.57 -67.51
CA LEU A 10 3.96 18.20 -67.32
C LEU A 10 4.98 17.32 -66.59
N LYS A 11 6.28 17.55 -66.74
CA LYS A 11 7.28 16.86 -65.94
C LYS A 11 7.31 17.29 -64.47
N SER A 12 7.07 18.59 -64.21
CA SER A 12 7.04 19.11 -62.82
C SER A 12 5.77 18.66 -62.10
N VAL A 13 4.61 18.54 -62.78
CA VAL A 13 3.37 18.04 -62.19
C VAL A 13 3.43 16.54 -61.94
N ALA A 14 4.11 15.76 -62.80
CA ALA A 14 4.33 14.32 -62.59
C ALA A 14 5.28 14.04 -61.42
N LEU A 15 6.27 14.94 -61.19
CA LEU A 15 7.17 14.77 -60.03
C LEU A 15 6.52 15.19 -58.69
N PHE A 16 5.49 16.04 -58.71
CA PHE A 16 4.76 16.48 -57.50
C PHE A 16 3.61 15.50 -57.15
N LEU A 17 3.11 14.73 -58.10
CA LEU A 17 2.09 13.70 -57.86
C LEU A 17 2.66 12.38 -57.36
N MET A 18 3.98 12.15 -57.45
CA MET A 18 4.65 10.95 -56.91
C MET A 18 5.08 11.13 -55.42
N ALA A 19 4.90 12.31 -54.81
CA ALA A 19 5.22 12.59 -53.41
C ALA A 19 4.03 12.45 -52.44
N LEU A 20 2.85 12.09 -52.93
CA LEU A 20 1.65 11.80 -52.12
C LEU A 20 1.33 10.30 -52.13
N VAL A 21 2.33 9.47 -51.80
CA VAL A 21 2.05 8.14 -51.29
C VAL A 21 1.64 8.34 -49.83
N PRO A 22 0.40 8.05 -49.44
CA PRO A 22 0.08 8.03 -48.04
C PRO A 22 0.99 6.95 -47.43
N PHE A 23 1.91 7.36 -46.50
CA PHE A 23 2.44 6.42 -45.54
C PHE A 23 1.22 5.93 -44.74
N ALA A 24 0.59 4.87 -45.24
CA ALA A 24 -0.20 4.00 -44.42
C ALA A 24 0.82 3.41 -43.42
N ASP A 25 0.98 4.09 -42.28
CA ASP A 25 1.58 3.49 -41.11
C ASP A 25 0.81 2.17 -40.92
N ALA A 26 1.39 1.08 -41.36
CA ALA A 26 1.01 -0.24 -40.94
C ALA A 26 1.29 -0.27 -39.44
N PHE A 27 0.34 0.20 -38.65
CA PHE A 27 0.23 -0.17 -37.26
C PHE A 27 0.12 -1.69 -37.28
N ALA A 28 1.25 -2.36 -37.18
CA ALA A 28 1.28 -3.77 -36.86
C ALA A 28 0.48 -3.86 -35.54
N GLN A 29 -0.76 -4.31 -35.62
CA GLN A 29 -1.52 -4.67 -34.44
C GLN A 29 -0.65 -5.70 -33.73
N GLU A 30 -0.01 -5.26 -32.66
CA GLU A 30 0.71 -6.13 -31.76
C GLU A 30 -0.30 -7.20 -31.33
N LYS A 31 -0.15 -8.42 -31.85
CA LYS A 31 -1.06 -9.51 -31.54
C LYS A 31 -1.02 -9.70 -30.04
N VAL A 32 -2.06 -9.27 -29.36
CA VAL A 32 -2.22 -9.52 -27.93
C VAL A 32 -2.05 -11.03 -27.73
N PRO A 33 -1.06 -11.47 -26.96
CA PRO A 33 -0.84 -12.89 -26.74
C PRO A 33 -2.11 -13.51 -26.14
N PRO A 34 -2.44 -14.76 -26.51
CA PRO A 34 -3.62 -15.44 -25.98
C PRO A 34 -3.48 -15.53 -24.44
N PRO A 35 -4.61 -15.49 -23.71
CA PRO A 35 -4.59 -15.62 -22.26
C PRO A 35 -3.90 -16.93 -21.86
N PRO A 36 -3.15 -16.94 -20.76
CA PRO A 36 -2.45 -18.14 -20.30
C PRO A 36 -3.44 -19.23 -19.91
N LEU A 37 -3.10 -20.49 -20.22
CA LEU A 37 -3.80 -21.64 -19.67
C LEU A 37 -3.43 -21.82 -18.21
N THR A 38 -4.41 -21.79 -17.31
CA THR A 38 -4.19 -22.11 -15.90
C THR A 38 -4.53 -23.57 -15.63
N ARG A 39 -3.59 -24.30 -15.04
CA ARG A 39 -3.78 -25.66 -14.54
C ARG A 39 -3.73 -25.61 -13.01
N MET A 40 -4.82 -26.01 -12.37
CA MET A 40 -4.95 -25.95 -10.93
C MET A 40 -5.15 -27.37 -10.37
N LEU A 41 -4.17 -27.83 -9.62
CA LEU A 41 -4.20 -29.10 -8.92
C LEU A 41 -4.57 -28.90 -7.45
N PHE A 42 -5.72 -29.42 -7.05
CA PHE A 42 -6.07 -29.51 -5.64
C PHE A 42 -5.43 -30.78 -5.07
N VAL A 43 -4.59 -30.61 -4.05
CA VAL A 43 -4.02 -31.70 -3.25
C VAL A 43 -4.70 -31.64 -1.89
N MET A 44 -5.58 -32.60 -1.63
CA MET A 44 -6.44 -32.54 -0.45
C MET A 44 -6.13 -33.69 0.49
N ASP A 45 -6.02 -33.32 1.76
CA ASP A 45 -5.86 -34.22 2.87
C ASP A 45 -7.12 -35.06 3.09
N ALA A 46 -6.94 -36.35 3.13
CA ALA A 46 -7.93 -37.33 3.53
C ALA A 46 -7.33 -38.33 4.55
N SER A 47 -6.35 -37.86 5.33
CA SER A 47 -5.79 -38.61 6.45
C SER A 47 -6.81 -38.74 7.59
N ASN A 48 -6.47 -39.63 8.53
CA ASN A 48 -7.38 -39.97 9.63
C ASN A 48 -7.72 -38.72 10.52
N SER A 49 -6.82 -37.74 10.64
CA SER A 49 -7.05 -36.49 11.39
C SER A 49 -8.21 -35.67 10.87
N MET A 50 -8.50 -35.73 9.55
CA MET A 50 -9.62 -35.07 8.92
C MET A 50 -11.00 -35.56 9.39
N ASN A 51 -11.08 -36.68 10.15
CA ASN A 51 -12.28 -37.14 10.84
C ASN A 51 -12.56 -36.33 12.13
N ALA A 52 -11.57 -35.59 12.66
CA ALA A 52 -11.78 -34.75 13.84
C ALA A 52 -12.81 -33.66 13.57
N PHE A 53 -13.57 -33.30 14.61
CA PHE A 53 -14.60 -32.26 14.50
C PHE A 53 -13.98 -30.86 14.34
N TRP A 54 -14.57 -30.09 13.46
CA TRP A 54 -14.31 -28.68 13.25
C TRP A 54 -15.64 -27.92 13.25
N GLY A 55 -15.92 -27.24 14.33
CA GLY A 55 -17.26 -26.78 14.59
C GLY A 55 -18.23 -27.93 14.86
N ASN A 56 -19.29 -28.05 14.06
CA ASN A 56 -20.36 -29.01 14.26
C ASN A 56 -20.22 -30.30 13.44
N GLN A 57 -19.20 -30.44 12.61
CA GLN A 57 -19.01 -31.60 11.74
C GLN A 57 -17.52 -31.94 11.55
N PRO A 58 -17.19 -33.15 11.05
CA PRO A 58 -15.82 -33.51 10.73
C PRO A 58 -15.19 -32.53 9.72
N LYS A 59 -13.87 -32.23 9.89
CA LYS A 59 -13.10 -31.35 9.02
C LYS A 59 -13.27 -31.69 7.53
N ILE A 60 -13.22 -32.98 7.19
CA ILE A 60 -13.39 -33.43 5.80
C ILE A 60 -14.73 -33.02 5.21
N ASN A 61 -15.81 -33.03 5.97
CA ASN A 61 -17.12 -32.65 5.46
C ASN A 61 -17.18 -31.17 5.15
N THR A 62 -16.72 -30.33 6.07
CA THR A 62 -16.63 -28.89 5.86
C THR A 62 -15.72 -28.54 4.69
N ALA A 63 -14.50 -29.09 4.64
CA ALA A 63 -13.56 -28.84 3.56
C ALA A 63 -14.11 -29.29 2.19
N ARG A 64 -14.81 -30.42 2.14
CA ARG A 64 -15.48 -30.93 0.96
C ARG A 64 -16.58 -29.99 0.45
N GLU A 65 -17.50 -29.61 1.35
CA GLU A 65 -18.61 -28.73 1.01
C GLU A 65 -18.12 -27.39 0.44
N LEU A 66 -17.14 -26.78 1.10
CA LEU A 66 -16.58 -25.49 0.68
C LEU A 66 -15.76 -25.61 -0.60
N LEU A 67 -15.00 -26.69 -0.78
CA LEU A 67 -14.31 -26.95 -2.04
C LEU A 67 -15.31 -27.15 -3.19
N LEU A 68 -16.36 -27.95 -3.00
CA LEU A 68 -17.41 -28.15 -4.00
C LEU A 68 -18.15 -26.87 -4.36
N LYS A 69 -18.36 -25.98 -3.39
CA LYS A 69 -18.92 -24.64 -3.63
C LYS A 69 -17.99 -23.80 -4.52
N SER A 70 -16.70 -23.78 -4.22
CA SER A 70 -15.70 -23.05 -5.02
C SER A 70 -15.55 -23.63 -6.42
N LEU A 71 -15.56 -24.96 -6.58
CA LEU A 71 -15.51 -25.63 -7.89
C LEU A 71 -16.71 -25.25 -8.76
N LYS A 72 -17.90 -25.08 -8.16
CA LYS A 72 -19.08 -24.62 -8.89
C LYS A 72 -18.91 -23.19 -9.45
N GLU A 73 -18.21 -22.32 -8.75
CA GLU A 73 -17.90 -20.96 -9.23
C GLU A 73 -16.87 -20.96 -10.39
N LEU A 74 -16.10 -22.04 -10.53
CA LEU A 74 -15.10 -22.24 -11.57
C LEU A 74 -15.67 -22.93 -12.81
N GLU A 75 -16.89 -23.43 -12.76
CA GLU A 75 -17.52 -24.15 -13.85
C GLU A 75 -17.68 -23.24 -15.08
N GLY A 76 -17.21 -23.70 -16.24
CA GLY A 76 -17.27 -22.93 -17.49
C GLY A 76 -16.24 -21.81 -17.62
N GLN A 77 -15.30 -21.66 -16.68
CA GLN A 77 -14.22 -20.69 -16.83
C GLN A 77 -13.32 -21.04 -18.02
N PRO A 78 -13.10 -20.12 -18.97
CA PRO A 78 -12.22 -20.36 -20.09
C PRO A 78 -10.77 -20.49 -19.61
N ASP A 79 -9.97 -21.23 -20.38
CA ASP A 79 -8.52 -21.35 -20.14
C ASP A 79 -8.15 -21.92 -18.76
N LEU A 80 -9.00 -22.77 -18.18
CA LEU A 80 -8.81 -23.42 -16.90
C LEU A 80 -8.93 -24.95 -17.02
N GLU A 81 -7.90 -25.68 -16.55
CA GLU A 81 -7.92 -27.12 -16.35
C GLU A 81 -7.77 -27.41 -14.86
N LEU A 82 -8.62 -28.28 -14.32
CA LEU A 82 -8.61 -28.68 -12.92
C LEU A 82 -8.26 -30.17 -12.77
N ALA A 83 -7.57 -30.49 -11.66
CA ALA A 83 -7.25 -31.84 -11.27
C ALA A 83 -7.36 -32.02 -9.74
N LEU A 84 -7.53 -33.24 -9.27
CA LEU A 84 -7.63 -33.59 -7.86
C LEU A 84 -6.70 -34.74 -7.51
N ARG A 85 -5.79 -34.51 -6.58
CA ARG A 85 -4.99 -35.51 -5.89
C ARG A 85 -5.44 -35.61 -4.44
N LEU A 86 -5.60 -36.82 -3.96
CA LEU A 86 -5.88 -37.10 -2.56
C LEU A 86 -4.71 -37.86 -1.94
N TYR A 87 -4.56 -37.74 -0.62
CA TYR A 87 -3.63 -38.54 0.16
C TYR A 87 -4.26 -39.02 1.50
N GLY A 88 -3.74 -40.10 2.06
CA GLY A 88 -4.25 -40.65 3.30
C GLY A 88 -5.64 -41.29 3.23
N HIS A 89 -6.03 -41.78 2.07
CA HIS A 89 -7.39 -42.29 1.86
C HIS A 89 -7.45 -43.77 1.39
N GLN A 90 -6.32 -44.36 1.00
CA GLN A 90 -6.31 -45.70 0.45
C GLN A 90 -6.01 -46.76 1.52
N THR A 91 -5.06 -46.49 2.41
CA THR A 91 -4.55 -47.46 3.39
C THR A 91 -4.88 -47.00 4.82
N PRO A 92 -5.69 -47.77 5.59
CA PRO A 92 -5.97 -47.42 6.98
C PRO A 92 -4.69 -47.40 7.83
N ILE A 93 -4.52 -46.38 8.66
CA ILE A 93 -3.42 -46.30 9.63
C ILE A 93 -3.60 -47.37 10.70
N GLN A 94 -2.50 -48.06 11.04
CA GLN A 94 -2.46 -49.08 12.10
C GLN A 94 -1.30 -48.77 13.06
N PRO A 95 -1.36 -49.15 14.33
CA PRO A 95 -0.27 -48.97 15.27
C PRO A 95 1.05 -49.51 14.73
N GLY A 96 2.07 -48.64 14.60
CA GLY A 96 3.41 -49.03 14.10
C GLY A 96 3.48 -49.31 12.59
N LYS A 97 2.41 -49.08 11.83
CA LYS A 97 2.38 -49.27 10.36
C LYS A 97 1.61 -48.15 9.71
N GLN A 98 2.33 -47.37 8.91
CA GLN A 98 1.76 -46.28 8.09
C GLN A 98 2.24 -46.42 6.65
N ASP A 99 1.40 -46.01 5.70
CA ASP A 99 1.75 -46.04 4.29
C ASP A 99 2.08 -44.63 3.80
N CYS A 100 3.37 -44.30 3.72
CA CYS A 100 3.86 -43.01 3.24
C CYS A 100 3.77 -42.86 1.71
N ASN A 101 3.29 -43.84 0.99
CA ASN A 101 2.97 -43.74 -0.45
C ASN A 101 1.47 -43.62 -0.73
N ASP A 102 0.65 -43.48 0.33
CA ASP A 102 -0.79 -43.29 0.17
C ASP A 102 -1.12 -41.90 -0.39
N THR A 103 -0.88 -41.76 -1.69
CA THR A 103 -1.21 -40.54 -2.46
C THR A 103 -1.54 -40.93 -3.91
N LYS A 104 -2.64 -40.37 -4.47
CA LYS A 104 -3.10 -40.74 -5.78
C LYS A 104 -3.76 -39.55 -6.50
N LEU A 105 -3.46 -39.40 -7.80
CA LEU A 105 -4.21 -38.52 -8.69
C LEU A 105 -5.55 -39.19 -8.99
N GLU A 106 -6.59 -38.73 -8.37
CA GLU A 106 -7.93 -39.29 -8.53
C GLU A 106 -8.63 -38.75 -9.77
N VAL A 107 -8.44 -37.47 -10.10
CA VAL A 107 -9.01 -36.83 -11.26
C VAL A 107 -7.92 -36.09 -12.04
N PRO A 108 -7.59 -36.51 -13.26
CA PRO A 108 -6.58 -35.88 -14.10
C PRO A 108 -7.04 -34.52 -14.60
N PHE A 109 -6.08 -33.70 -15.09
CA PHE A 109 -6.36 -32.39 -15.65
C PHE A 109 -7.34 -32.44 -16.83
N SER A 110 -8.42 -31.69 -16.72
CA SER A 110 -9.42 -31.51 -17.77
C SER A 110 -10.18 -30.20 -17.56
N THR A 111 -10.71 -29.65 -18.63
CA THR A 111 -11.65 -28.51 -18.59
C THR A 111 -13.04 -28.92 -18.06
N ASN A 112 -13.33 -30.21 -18.01
CA ASN A 112 -14.61 -30.75 -17.52
C ASN A 112 -14.46 -31.76 -16.39
N SER A 113 -13.51 -31.55 -15.50
CA SER A 113 -13.21 -32.46 -14.38
C SER A 113 -14.12 -32.32 -13.16
N ILE A 114 -14.89 -31.22 -13.05
CA ILE A 114 -15.70 -30.91 -11.86
C ILE A 114 -16.72 -32.01 -11.50
N PRO A 115 -17.47 -32.62 -12.46
CA PRO A 115 -18.40 -33.70 -12.12
C PRO A 115 -17.70 -34.90 -11.50
N GLU A 116 -16.53 -35.30 -12.02
CA GLU A 116 -15.74 -36.41 -11.51
C GLU A 116 -15.13 -36.06 -10.13
N MET A 117 -14.58 -34.84 -9.98
CA MET A 117 -14.08 -34.37 -8.68
C MET A 117 -15.18 -34.40 -7.61
N ARG A 118 -16.41 -34.02 -7.97
CA ARG A 118 -17.57 -34.09 -7.06
C ARG A 118 -17.87 -35.53 -6.64
N SER A 119 -17.83 -36.47 -7.59
CA SER A 119 -18.05 -37.89 -7.30
C SER A 119 -17.01 -38.44 -6.34
N VAL A 120 -15.74 -38.18 -6.61
CA VAL A 120 -14.61 -38.62 -5.77
C VAL A 120 -14.71 -38.02 -4.38
N LEU A 121 -14.87 -36.71 -4.26
CA LEU A 121 -14.97 -36.03 -2.99
C LEU A 121 -16.14 -36.53 -2.12
N ASN A 122 -17.26 -36.88 -2.73
CA ASN A 122 -18.42 -37.43 -2.01
C ASN A 122 -18.20 -38.87 -1.49
N SER A 123 -17.30 -39.62 -2.11
CA SER A 123 -17.02 -41.03 -1.73
C SER A 123 -15.78 -41.22 -0.90
N VAL A 124 -14.91 -40.21 -0.76
CA VAL A 124 -13.64 -40.32 -0.06
C VAL A 124 -13.83 -40.68 1.43
N ARG A 125 -12.95 -41.56 1.96
CA ARG A 125 -12.88 -41.95 3.36
C ARG A 125 -11.52 -41.52 3.92
N CYS A 126 -11.52 -40.87 5.05
CA CYS A 126 -10.31 -40.44 5.75
C CYS A 126 -9.86 -41.60 6.67
N GLN A 127 -8.67 -42.15 6.43
CA GLN A 127 -8.26 -43.36 7.18
C GLN A 127 -6.75 -43.55 7.32
N GLY A 128 -5.94 -42.87 6.49
CA GLY A 128 -4.50 -43.08 6.39
C GLY A 128 -3.66 -42.03 7.12
N THR A 129 -2.36 -42.02 6.81
CA THR A 129 -1.36 -41.04 7.31
C THR A 129 -1.32 -39.77 6.44
N THR A 130 -0.39 -38.86 6.75
CA THR A 130 -0.27 -37.52 6.14
C THR A 130 1.06 -37.35 5.38
N PRO A 131 1.25 -37.96 4.17
CA PRO A 131 2.47 -37.91 3.37
C PRO A 131 2.49 -36.65 2.48
N ILE A 132 2.66 -35.46 3.06
CA ILE A 132 2.62 -34.18 2.31
C ILE A 132 3.76 -34.11 1.30
N ALA A 133 5.01 -34.38 1.73
CA ALA A 133 6.18 -34.30 0.88
C ALA A 133 6.06 -35.23 -0.33
N ARG A 134 5.66 -36.47 -0.12
CA ARG A 134 5.44 -37.47 -1.16
C ARG A 134 4.32 -37.03 -2.12
N SER A 135 3.26 -36.45 -1.60
CA SER A 135 2.13 -35.96 -2.39
C SER A 135 2.52 -34.79 -3.27
N LEU A 136 3.31 -33.87 -2.75
CA LEU A 136 3.87 -32.76 -3.53
C LEU A 136 4.86 -33.25 -4.58
N GLU A 137 5.75 -34.21 -4.28
CA GLU A 137 6.68 -34.78 -5.24
C GLU A 137 5.92 -35.39 -6.45
N LYS A 138 4.91 -36.21 -6.17
CA LYS A 138 4.06 -36.81 -7.21
C LYS A 138 3.27 -35.77 -7.99
N SER A 139 2.83 -34.70 -7.34
CA SER A 139 2.11 -33.59 -8.00
C SER A 139 2.89 -32.99 -9.15
N GLY A 140 4.23 -32.95 -9.08
CA GLY A 140 5.07 -32.45 -10.15
C GLY A 140 4.97 -33.27 -11.45
N GLY A 141 4.69 -34.57 -11.33
CA GLY A 141 4.48 -35.47 -12.48
C GLY A 141 3.04 -35.51 -13.00
N ASP A 142 2.09 -34.93 -12.28
CA ASP A 142 0.67 -34.91 -12.67
C ASP A 142 0.38 -33.88 -13.77
N PHE A 143 1.18 -32.81 -13.86
CA PHE A 143 0.97 -31.78 -14.86
C PHE A 143 1.32 -32.29 -16.25
N PRO A 144 0.41 -32.14 -17.25
CA PRO A 144 0.74 -32.42 -18.65
C PRO A 144 1.98 -31.64 -19.08
N PRO A 145 2.84 -32.20 -19.96
CA PRO A 145 3.99 -31.49 -20.50
C PRO A 145 3.60 -30.14 -21.11
N TRP A 146 4.47 -29.14 -20.96
CA TRP A 146 4.28 -27.82 -21.55
C TRP A 146 5.62 -27.26 -22.05
N ASP A 147 5.56 -26.40 -23.07
CA ASP A 147 6.72 -25.68 -23.57
C ASP A 147 6.78 -24.27 -22.95
N PRO A 148 7.82 -23.91 -22.17
CA PRO A 148 7.98 -22.57 -21.62
C PRO A 148 8.08 -21.48 -22.68
N ASN A 149 8.47 -21.83 -23.91
CA ASN A 149 8.66 -20.91 -25.04
C ASN A 149 7.44 -20.80 -25.95
N ALA A 150 6.38 -21.59 -25.71
CA ALA A 150 5.15 -21.52 -26.48
C ALA A 150 4.53 -20.13 -26.42
N ALA A 151 3.87 -19.72 -27.52
CA ALA A 151 3.15 -18.46 -27.60
C ALA A 151 2.08 -18.34 -26.52
N ARG A 152 1.37 -19.43 -26.25
CA ARG A 152 0.46 -19.53 -25.10
C ARG A 152 1.21 -20.03 -23.88
N LYS A 153 1.29 -19.19 -22.87
CA LYS A 153 1.91 -19.58 -21.59
C LYS A 153 0.99 -20.50 -20.79
N VAL A 154 1.59 -21.42 -20.05
CA VAL A 154 0.89 -22.31 -19.12
C VAL A 154 1.28 -21.95 -17.69
N ARG A 155 0.28 -21.86 -16.84
CA ARG A 155 0.46 -21.61 -15.43
C ARG A 155 0.02 -22.83 -14.63
N ASN A 156 0.96 -23.47 -13.98
CA ASN A 156 0.71 -24.62 -13.12
C ASN A 156 0.64 -24.18 -11.66
N VAL A 157 -0.45 -24.50 -10.98
CA VAL A 157 -0.71 -24.11 -9.59
C VAL A 157 -1.10 -25.34 -8.77
N VAL A 158 -0.50 -25.51 -7.61
CA VAL A 158 -0.91 -26.50 -6.60
C VAL A 158 -1.58 -25.77 -5.45
N ILE A 159 -2.74 -26.24 -5.03
CA ILE A 159 -3.46 -25.81 -3.84
C ILE A 159 -3.49 -27.00 -2.88
N LEU A 160 -2.70 -26.91 -1.81
CA LEU A 160 -2.66 -27.90 -0.74
C LEU A 160 -3.66 -27.53 0.34
N ILE A 161 -4.57 -28.45 0.64
CA ILE A 161 -5.55 -28.34 1.74
C ILE A 161 -5.22 -29.43 2.75
N THR A 162 -4.82 -29.04 3.96
CA THR A 162 -4.39 -29.98 5.01
C THR A 162 -4.80 -29.51 6.39
N ASP A 163 -5.01 -30.43 7.31
CA ASP A 163 -5.26 -30.16 8.73
C ASP A 163 -4.10 -30.56 9.65
N GLY A 164 -2.99 -31.00 9.06
CA GLY A 164 -1.84 -31.50 9.78
C GLY A 164 -0.50 -31.17 9.14
N ILE A 165 0.54 -31.68 9.76
CA ILE A 165 1.93 -31.60 9.31
C ILE A 165 2.38 -32.95 8.71
N GLU A 166 3.56 -32.94 8.07
CA GLU A 166 4.19 -34.15 7.55
C GLU A 166 4.31 -35.22 8.62
N ALA A 167 3.85 -36.42 8.32
CA ALA A 167 3.89 -37.58 9.24
C ALA A 167 4.83 -38.70 8.81
N CYS A 168 5.57 -38.52 7.71
CA CYS A 168 6.40 -39.54 7.09
C CYS A 168 7.90 -39.25 7.14
N ASP A 169 8.37 -38.40 8.03
CA ASP A 169 9.78 -38.02 8.21
C ASP A 169 10.46 -37.45 6.92
N GLU A 170 9.68 -36.92 5.97
CA GLU A 170 10.17 -36.29 4.76
C GLU A 170 10.13 -34.75 4.91
N ASP A 171 10.88 -34.03 4.06
CA ASP A 171 10.92 -32.54 4.06
C ASP A 171 10.06 -31.96 2.94
N PRO A 172 8.79 -31.54 3.20
CA PRO A 172 7.93 -30.93 2.20
C PRO A 172 8.48 -29.59 1.68
N CYS A 173 9.33 -28.90 2.46
CA CYS A 173 9.97 -27.66 2.03
C CYS A 173 11.05 -27.90 0.99
N ALA A 174 11.85 -28.95 1.14
CA ALA A 174 12.85 -29.34 0.14
C ALA A 174 12.18 -29.75 -1.17
N VAL A 175 11.09 -30.51 -1.09
CA VAL A 175 10.30 -30.92 -2.25
C VAL A 175 9.71 -29.70 -2.96
N SER A 176 9.10 -28.78 -2.23
CA SER A 176 8.55 -27.54 -2.81
C SER A 176 9.61 -26.73 -3.56
N ARG A 177 10.80 -26.54 -2.96
CA ARG A 177 11.94 -25.86 -3.62
C ARG A 177 12.38 -26.59 -4.90
N ALA A 178 12.44 -27.93 -4.87
CA ALA A 178 12.82 -28.74 -6.03
C ALA A 178 11.81 -28.62 -7.17
N LEU A 179 10.51 -28.54 -6.87
CA LEU A 179 9.47 -28.33 -7.85
C LEU A 179 9.58 -26.94 -8.50
N GLN A 180 9.82 -25.91 -7.69
CA GLN A 180 10.01 -24.55 -8.19
C GLN A 180 11.25 -24.41 -9.09
N SER A 181 12.35 -25.10 -8.77
CA SER A 181 13.59 -25.08 -9.56
C SER A 181 13.45 -25.72 -10.94
N LYS A 182 12.52 -26.63 -11.13
CA LYS A 182 12.22 -27.29 -12.40
C LYS A 182 11.38 -26.42 -13.37
N GLY A 183 11.23 -25.12 -13.09
CA GLY A 183 10.42 -24.21 -13.90
C GLY A 183 8.91 -24.45 -13.78
N ILE A 184 8.52 -25.33 -12.87
CA ILE A 184 7.14 -25.43 -12.44
C ILE A 184 6.92 -24.23 -11.55
N THR A 185 6.14 -23.25 -12.00
CA THR A 185 5.84 -22.04 -11.24
C THR A 185 4.90 -22.38 -10.07
N LEU A 186 5.38 -23.33 -9.25
CA LEU A 186 4.69 -23.79 -8.06
C LEU A 186 5.11 -22.87 -6.90
N LYS A 187 4.28 -21.91 -6.60
CA LYS A 187 4.10 -21.51 -5.21
C LYS A 187 2.86 -22.27 -4.75
N PRO A 188 3.01 -23.41 -4.11
CA PRO A 188 1.84 -24.10 -3.57
C PRO A 188 1.15 -23.15 -2.61
N PHE A 189 -0.15 -23.01 -2.77
CA PHE A 189 -0.97 -22.36 -1.78
C PHE A 189 -1.32 -23.41 -0.75
N VAL A 190 -1.00 -23.14 0.51
CA VAL A 190 -1.28 -24.04 1.63
C VAL A 190 -2.42 -23.47 2.45
N ILE A 191 -3.53 -24.20 2.53
CA ILE A 191 -4.68 -23.84 3.35
C ILE A 191 -4.71 -24.76 4.55
N GLY A 192 -4.32 -24.24 5.71
CA GLY A 192 -4.32 -24.98 6.97
C GLY A 192 -5.69 -25.00 7.62
N VAL A 193 -6.28 -26.17 7.74
CA VAL A 193 -7.62 -26.40 8.30
C VAL A 193 -7.52 -26.70 9.78
N GLY A 194 -7.68 -25.68 10.63
CA GLY A 194 -7.65 -25.87 12.08
C GLY A 194 -6.29 -26.37 12.62
N ILE A 195 -5.20 -25.90 12.03
CA ILE A 195 -3.82 -26.24 12.43
C ILE A 195 -3.42 -25.44 13.67
N GLY A 196 -2.75 -26.06 14.62
CA GLY A 196 -2.21 -25.40 15.82
C GLY A 196 -1.09 -24.39 15.49
N GLU A 197 -0.93 -23.37 16.33
CA GLU A 197 0.08 -22.31 16.11
C GLU A 197 1.53 -22.84 15.98
N ALA A 198 1.87 -23.89 16.73
CA ALA A 198 3.22 -24.50 16.69
C ALA A 198 3.53 -25.16 15.33
N ASP A 199 2.50 -25.66 14.64
CA ASP A 199 2.65 -26.45 13.43
C ASP A 199 2.61 -25.61 12.15
N LYS A 200 2.10 -24.37 12.23
CA LYS A 200 2.01 -23.44 11.10
C LYS A 200 3.37 -23.14 10.47
N TYR A 201 4.41 -23.00 11.29
CA TYR A 201 5.76 -22.68 10.81
C TYR A 201 6.34 -23.75 9.88
N SER A 202 6.00 -25.04 10.10
CA SER A 202 6.49 -26.13 9.27
C SER A 202 5.93 -26.12 7.84
N LEU A 203 4.81 -25.43 7.61
CA LEU A 203 4.16 -25.33 6.31
C LEU A 203 4.41 -24.02 5.57
N GLN A 204 4.90 -22.98 6.25
CA GLN A 204 5.17 -21.66 5.63
C GLN A 204 6.26 -21.72 4.55
N CYS A 205 7.19 -22.63 4.65
CA CYS A 205 8.25 -22.85 3.67
C CYS A 205 7.78 -23.62 2.43
N VAL A 206 6.65 -24.33 2.52
CA VAL A 206 6.08 -25.09 1.40
C VAL A 206 5.49 -24.16 0.35
N GLY A 207 4.85 -23.06 0.78
CA GLY A 207 4.23 -22.10 -0.12
C GLY A 207 3.61 -20.91 0.61
N ASN A 208 2.71 -20.20 -0.08
CA ASN A 208 1.93 -19.14 0.55
C ASN A 208 0.92 -19.78 1.52
N TYR A 209 1.24 -19.73 2.81
CA TYR A 209 0.40 -20.30 3.85
C TYR A 209 -0.77 -19.36 4.19
N PHE A 210 -1.96 -19.93 4.23
CA PHE A 210 -3.19 -19.26 4.65
C PHE A 210 -3.81 -20.03 5.81
N ASP A 211 -3.99 -19.37 6.93
CA ASP A 211 -4.68 -19.96 8.08
C ASP A 211 -6.20 -19.95 7.84
N ALA A 212 -6.80 -21.11 7.98
CA ALA A 212 -8.23 -21.32 7.90
C ALA A 212 -8.73 -21.96 9.21
N SER A 213 -8.61 -21.23 10.31
CA SER A 213 -8.97 -21.71 11.65
C SER A 213 -10.46 -21.90 11.86
N THR A 214 -11.32 -21.30 11.04
CA THR A 214 -12.76 -21.49 11.07
C THR A 214 -13.33 -21.79 9.67
N PRO A 215 -14.52 -22.42 9.57
CA PRO A 215 -15.16 -22.70 8.28
C PRO A 215 -15.38 -21.45 7.41
N GLU A 216 -15.78 -20.34 8.02
CA GLU A 216 -16.02 -19.06 7.34
C GLU A 216 -14.71 -18.50 6.78
N LEU A 217 -13.63 -18.60 7.55
CA LEU A 217 -12.31 -18.17 7.12
C LEU A 217 -11.79 -19.06 6.00
N PHE A 218 -12.04 -20.38 6.06
CA PHE A 218 -11.65 -21.31 4.98
C PHE A 218 -12.33 -20.93 3.65
N GLU A 219 -13.63 -20.64 3.65
CA GLU A 219 -14.33 -20.18 2.45
C GLU A 219 -13.70 -18.92 1.87
N HIS A 220 -13.43 -17.94 2.73
CA HIS A 220 -12.81 -16.69 2.30
C HIS A 220 -11.38 -16.92 1.74
N VAL A 221 -10.57 -17.68 2.44
CA VAL A 221 -9.20 -18.02 2.04
C VAL A 221 -9.20 -18.79 0.71
N LEU A 222 -10.05 -19.81 0.58
CA LEU A 222 -10.14 -20.60 -0.66
C LEU A 222 -10.51 -19.71 -1.84
N LYS A 223 -11.44 -18.79 -1.68
CA LYS A 223 -11.81 -17.82 -2.72
C LYS A 223 -10.64 -16.90 -3.10
N VAL A 224 -9.89 -16.40 -2.12
CA VAL A 224 -8.69 -15.58 -2.35
C VAL A 224 -7.62 -16.38 -3.10
N VAL A 225 -7.33 -17.59 -2.66
CA VAL A 225 -6.33 -18.49 -3.26
C VAL A 225 -6.70 -18.83 -4.70
N VAL A 226 -7.95 -19.21 -4.95
CA VAL A 226 -8.45 -19.49 -6.31
C VAL A 226 -8.34 -18.26 -7.20
N THR A 227 -8.75 -17.09 -6.71
CA THR A 227 -8.63 -15.84 -7.46
C THR A 227 -7.17 -15.51 -7.79
N GLN A 228 -6.27 -15.65 -6.83
CA GLN A 228 -4.82 -15.46 -7.05
C GLN A 228 -4.24 -16.51 -8.01
N ALA A 229 -4.72 -17.74 -7.93
CA ALA A 229 -4.29 -18.82 -8.82
C ALA A 229 -4.72 -18.55 -10.28
N LEU A 230 -5.89 -18.00 -10.52
CA LEU A 230 -6.40 -17.62 -11.85
C LEU A 230 -5.72 -16.36 -12.38
N ASN A 231 -5.28 -15.47 -11.50
CA ASN A 231 -4.77 -14.16 -11.87
C ASN A 231 -3.24 -14.18 -12.06
N SER A 232 -2.80 -14.15 -13.31
CA SER A 232 -1.38 -13.99 -13.67
C SER A 232 -0.95 -12.52 -13.77
N THR A 233 -1.86 -11.59 -13.56
CA THR A 233 -1.59 -10.16 -13.67
C THR A 233 -0.95 -9.64 -12.39
N THR A 234 0.20 -9.01 -12.54
CA THR A 234 0.89 -8.38 -11.42
C THR A 234 1.11 -6.90 -11.70
N ALA A 235 1.28 -6.13 -10.65
CA ALA A 235 1.67 -4.73 -10.75
C ALA A 235 2.71 -4.38 -9.69
N GLN A 236 3.53 -3.38 -10.01
CA GLN A 236 4.31 -2.63 -9.05
C GLN A 236 3.96 -1.16 -9.15
N VAL A 237 3.98 -0.46 -8.04
CA VAL A 237 3.87 0.99 -8.02
C VAL A 237 5.28 1.56 -7.99
N SER A 238 5.61 2.43 -8.94
CA SER A 238 6.88 3.14 -8.95
C SER A 238 6.62 4.58 -8.54
N LEU A 239 7.06 4.96 -7.35
CA LEU A 239 6.95 6.32 -6.84
C LEU A 239 8.11 7.14 -7.37
N MET A 240 7.80 8.00 -8.36
CA MET A 240 8.78 8.73 -9.15
C MET A 240 9.20 10.02 -8.44
N THR A 241 10.47 10.30 -8.49
CA THR A 241 11.05 11.62 -8.16
C THR A 241 10.82 12.61 -9.29
N GLU A 242 11.15 13.89 -9.08
CA GLU A 242 11.04 14.93 -10.12
C GLU A 242 11.97 14.65 -11.34
N ASP A 243 13.09 13.99 -11.13
CA ASP A 243 14.00 13.55 -12.20
C ASP A 243 13.65 12.19 -12.82
N GLY A 244 12.46 11.68 -12.51
CA GLY A 244 11.90 10.48 -13.13
C GLY A 244 12.50 9.15 -12.63
N LYS A 245 13.12 9.13 -11.43
CA LYS A 245 13.65 7.90 -10.83
C LYS A 245 12.66 7.31 -9.81
N PRO A 246 12.47 6.00 -9.79
CA PRO A 246 11.53 5.34 -8.84
C PRO A 246 12.22 5.06 -7.50
N THR A 247 12.60 6.10 -6.77
CA THR A 247 13.38 5.98 -5.51
C THR A 247 12.59 6.30 -4.24
N GLU A 248 11.34 6.74 -4.36
CA GLU A 248 10.51 7.00 -3.19
C GLU A 248 9.88 5.73 -2.64
N THR A 249 9.84 5.62 -1.31
CA THR A 249 9.34 4.44 -0.58
C THR A 249 8.75 4.80 0.78
N ASP A 250 8.25 3.81 1.52
CA ASP A 250 7.69 3.92 2.87
C ASP A 250 6.47 4.86 2.94
N VAL A 251 5.62 4.77 1.91
CA VAL A 251 4.39 5.55 1.79
C VAL A 251 3.21 4.60 1.63
N PRO A 252 2.10 4.77 2.37
CA PRO A 252 0.89 3.99 2.15
C PRO A 252 0.30 4.25 0.77
N VAL A 253 -0.15 3.18 0.11
CA VAL A 253 -0.79 3.22 -1.20
C VAL A 253 -2.12 2.48 -1.13
N THR A 254 -3.15 3.06 -1.73
CA THR A 254 -4.49 2.47 -1.75
C THR A 254 -5.03 2.43 -3.17
N PHE A 255 -5.59 1.29 -3.54
CA PHE A 255 -6.28 1.07 -4.81
C PHE A 255 -7.78 0.97 -4.56
N TYR A 256 -8.52 1.79 -5.23
CA TYR A 256 -9.98 1.75 -5.26
C TYR A 256 -10.47 1.35 -6.64
N ASP A 257 -11.56 0.62 -6.69
CA ASP A 257 -12.33 0.48 -7.93
C ASP A 257 -12.85 1.86 -8.36
N GLN A 258 -12.40 2.33 -9.51
CA GLN A 258 -12.75 3.67 -10.04
C GLN A 258 -14.26 3.89 -10.16
N ARG A 259 -15.01 2.84 -10.51
CA ARG A 259 -16.45 2.92 -10.76
C ARG A 259 -17.28 2.92 -9.48
N THR A 260 -16.91 2.06 -8.51
CA THR A 260 -17.70 1.83 -7.29
C THR A 260 -17.16 2.55 -6.06
N GLY A 261 -15.90 3.00 -6.10
CA GLY A 261 -15.19 3.54 -4.94
C GLY A 261 -14.79 2.48 -3.91
N ALA A 262 -15.04 1.20 -4.18
CA ALA A 262 -14.71 0.12 -3.25
C ALA A 262 -13.19 -0.06 -3.11
N LEU A 263 -12.72 -0.22 -1.86
CA LEU A 263 -11.34 -0.55 -1.57
C LEU A 263 -10.99 -1.92 -2.15
N ARG A 264 -9.88 -2.01 -2.89
CA ARG A 264 -9.36 -3.25 -3.47
C ARG A 264 -8.05 -3.69 -2.84
N TYR A 265 -7.07 -2.77 -2.75
CA TYR A 265 -5.76 -3.05 -2.15
C TYR A 265 -5.33 -1.87 -1.27
N HIS A 266 -4.68 -2.20 -0.17
CA HIS A 266 -4.11 -1.21 0.74
C HIS A 266 -2.83 -1.78 1.36
N PHE A 267 -1.70 -1.09 1.17
CA PHE A 267 -0.39 -1.55 1.63
C PHE A 267 0.57 -0.37 1.80
N VAL A 268 1.65 -0.59 2.53
CA VAL A 268 2.78 0.34 2.57
C VAL A 268 3.72 -0.02 1.42
N HIS A 269 4.00 0.95 0.56
CA HIS A 269 4.98 0.78 -0.51
C HIS A 269 6.36 0.54 0.07
N THR A 270 7.00 -0.54 -0.36
CA THR A 270 8.36 -0.92 0.04
C THR A 270 9.20 -1.27 -1.17
N MET A 271 10.51 -1.29 -0.98
CA MET A 271 11.48 -1.72 -1.98
C MET A 271 12.39 -2.80 -1.39
N ASN A 272 12.85 -3.71 -2.23
CA ASN A 272 13.86 -4.69 -1.85
C ASN A 272 15.28 -4.07 -1.86
N ASP A 273 16.28 -4.86 -1.47
CA ASP A 273 17.70 -4.44 -1.41
C ASP A 273 18.28 -3.97 -2.76
N ARG A 274 17.59 -4.22 -3.87
CA ARG A 274 17.94 -3.79 -5.22
C ARG A 274 17.17 -2.54 -5.67
N ASN A 275 16.48 -1.87 -4.75
CA ASN A 275 15.62 -0.73 -5.03
C ASN A 275 14.51 -1.03 -6.06
N ILE A 276 14.00 -2.27 -6.05
CA ILE A 276 12.87 -2.66 -6.89
C ILE A 276 11.62 -2.65 -6.00
N PRO A 277 10.54 -1.94 -6.38
CA PRO A 277 9.29 -1.93 -5.64
C PRO A 277 8.67 -3.34 -5.56
N ASP A 278 8.00 -3.61 -4.46
CA ASP A 278 7.29 -4.87 -4.26
C ASP A 278 6.19 -5.06 -5.31
N THR A 279 6.01 -6.32 -5.68
CA THR A 279 5.02 -6.73 -6.66
C THR A 279 3.76 -7.25 -5.96
N LEU A 280 2.60 -6.73 -6.36
CA LEU A 280 1.30 -7.25 -5.94
C LEU A 280 0.59 -7.97 -7.08
N SER A 281 -0.19 -9.01 -6.76
CA SER A 281 -1.16 -9.60 -7.69
C SER A 281 -2.38 -8.68 -7.77
N ILE A 282 -2.77 -8.30 -8.99
CA ILE A 282 -3.83 -7.32 -9.21
C ILE A 282 -4.85 -7.85 -10.23
N ASP A 283 -6.12 -7.61 -9.99
CA ASP A 283 -7.19 -8.06 -10.87
C ASP A 283 -7.35 -7.10 -12.07
N PRO A 284 -7.17 -7.56 -13.30
CA PRO A 284 -7.25 -6.73 -14.50
C PRO A 284 -8.68 -6.33 -14.89
N ILE A 285 -9.72 -6.85 -14.23
CA ILE A 285 -11.12 -6.52 -14.53
C ILE A 285 -11.46 -5.09 -14.13
N TYR A 286 -10.76 -4.55 -13.12
CA TYR A 286 -11.05 -3.23 -12.59
C TYR A 286 -10.20 -2.14 -13.24
N THR A 287 -10.81 -0.97 -13.39
CA THR A 287 -10.09 0.29 -13.56
C THR A 287 -9.87 0.88 -12.17
N TYR A 288 -8.65 1.28 -11.86
CA TYR A 288 -8.29 1.69 -10.52
C TYR A 288 -8.12 3.19 -10.39
N ARG A 289 -8.54 3.72 -9.23
CA ARG A 289 -8.08 4.99 -8.69
C ARG A 289 -7.01 4.66 -7.63
N VAL A 290 -5.78 5.07 -7.90
CA VAL A 290 -4.63 4.84 -7.02
C VAL A 290 -4.37 6.11 -6.20
N VAL A 291 -4.38 5.99 -4.88
CA VAL A 291 -4.08 7.06 -3.94
C VAL A 291 -2.76 6.76 -3.24
N VAL A 292 -1.78 7.61 -3.42
CA VAL A 292 -0.52 7.61 -2.69
C VAL A 292 -0.66 8.60 -1.54
N HIS A 293 -0.56 8.13 -0.30
CA HIS A 293 -0.79 8.92 0.90
C HIS A 293 0.43 9.75 1.30
N THR A 294 0.97 10.49 0.35
CA THR A 294 1.92 11.58 0.62
C THR A 294 1.18 12.77 1.22
N LEU A 295 1.90 13.78 1.60
CA LEU A 295 1.34 15.03 2.11
C LEU A 295 1.82 16.21 1.21
N PRO A 296 0.92 16.76 0.40
CA PRO A 296 -0.45 16.35 0.07
C PRO A 296 -0.51 15.02 -0.71
N GLN A 297 -1.67 14.37 -0.67
CA GLN A 297 -1.90 13.11 -1.39
C GLN A 297 -1.76 13.27 -2.90
N VAL A 298 -1.28 12.19 -3.55
CA VAL A 298 -1.29 12.05 -5.00
C VAL A 298 -2.37 11.05 -5.40
N ILE A 299 -3.19 11.44 -6.35
CA ILE A 299 -4.25 10.59 -6.89
C ILE A 299 -3.98 10.38 -8.37
N ARG A 300 -3.97 9.10 -8.78
CA ARG A 300 -3.93 8.71 -10.19
C ARG A 300 -5.21 7.95 -10.52
N GLU A 301 -6.01 8.55 -11.35
CA GLU A 301 -7.28 7.96 -11.80
C GLU A 301 -7.12 7.18 -13.10
N ASN A 302 -8.12 6.35 -13.40
CA ASN A 302 -8.24 5.58 -14.64
C ASN A 302 -7.03 4.68 -14.93
N VAL A 303 -6.45 4.08 -13.87
CA VAL A 303 -5.34 3.14 -14.01
C VAL A 303 -5.89 1.81 -14.49
N ILE A 304 -5.55 1.45 -15.72
CA ILE A 304 -5.91 0.19 -16.36
C ILE A 304 -4.67 -0.70 -16.36
N VAL A 305 -4.81 -1.94 -15.90
CA VAL A 305 -3.76 -2.95 -15.93
C VAL A 305 -4.01 -3.95 -17.05
N LYS A 306 -2.95 -4.31 -17.77
CA LYS A 306 -3.01 -5.27 -18.87
C LYS A 306 -3.02 -6.68 -18.30
N PRO A 307 -3.99 -7.55 -18.72
CA PRO A 307 -4.09 -8.92 -18.21
C PRO A 307 -2.86 -9.76 -18.55
N GLY A 308 -2.50 -10.67 -17.65
CA GLY A 308 -1.48 -11.70 -17.87
C GLY A 308 -0.03 -11.23 -17.91
N ILE A 309 0.24 -9.95 -17.65
CA ILE A 309 1.59 -9.40 -17.64
C ILE A 309 1.88 -8.63 -16.35
N HIS A 310 3.15 -8.33 -16.13
CA HIS A 310 3.58 -7.42 -15.09
C HIS A 310 3.38 -5.96 -15.54
N ASN A 311 2.69 -5.16 -14.72
CA ASN A 311 2.37 -3.77 -14.98
C ASN A 311 3.19 -2.86 -14.08
N ILE A 312 3.72 -1.75 -14.64
CA ILE A 312 4.39 -0.71 -13.87
C ILE A 312 3.47 0.51 -13.79
N ILE A 313 3.10 0.88 -12.58
CA ILE A 313 2.24 2.04 -12.30
C ILE A 313 3.12 3.16 -11.75
N ALA A 314 3.56 4.06 -12.62
CA ALA A 314 4.35 5.22 -12.22
C ALA A 314 3.45 6.31 -11.61
N VAL A 315 3.84 6.86 -10.45
CA VAL A 315 3.15 7.96 -9.78
C VAL A 315 4.18 8.99 -9.34
N ASP A 316 4.04 10.23 -9.78
CA ASP A 316 4.91 11.34 -9.36
C ASP A 316 4.69 11.65 -7.89
N ALA A 317 5.65 11.31 -7.05
CA ALA A 317 5.54 11.40 -5.60
C ALA A 317 6.84 11.89 -4.94
N GLY A 318 7.53 12.81 -5.62
CA GLY A 318 8.76 13.40 -5.10
C GLY A 318 8.57 13.98 -3.70
N LEU A 319 9.47 13.62 -2.77
CA LEU A 319 9.39 13.98 -1.35
C LEU A 319 10.67 14.66 -0.87
N GLY A 320 10.49 15.63 0.01
CA GLY A 320 11.53 16.21 0.85
C GLY A 320 11.07 16.26 2.30
N THR A 321 11.89 16.80 3.16
CA THR A 321 11.60 16.88 4.61
C THR A 321 11.54 18.33 5.05
N LEU A 322 10.49 18.72 5.79
CA LEU A 322 10.44 19.95 6.56
C LEU A 322 10.83 19.66 8.00
N GLN A 323 11.87 20.30 8.49
CA GLN A 323 12.30 20.25 9.87
C GLN A 323 12.05 21.59 10.55
N LEU A 324 11.21 21.62 11.59
CA LEU A 324 10.97 22.79 12.40
C LEU A 324 11.84 22.74 13.65
N LYS A 325 12.70 23.75 13.81
CA LYS A 325 13.61 23.87 14.97
C LYS A 325 13.26 25.08 15.82
N VAL A 326 13.47 24.99 17.09
CA VAL A 326 13.47 26.14 17.99
C VAL A 326 14.90 26.65 18.13
N GLY A 327 15.07 27.95 18.17
CA GLY A 327 16.37 28.59 18.40
C GLY A 327 17.06 28.07 19.70
N THR A 328 18.37 28.22 19.78
CA THR A 328 19.22 27.65 20.85
C THR A 328 18.74 27.94 22.26
N GLY A 329 18.80 26.91 23.13
CA GLY A 329 18.43 26.97 24.55
C GLY A 329 17.81 25.67 25.05
N PRO A 330 17.47 25.57 26.35
CA PRO A 330 16.80 24.39 26.91
C PRO A 330 15.44 24.14 26.24
N PRO A 331 14.92 22.91 26.26
CA PRO A 331 13.62 22.61 25.67
C PRO A 331 12.52 23.57 26.17
N GLU A 332 11.62 23.97 25.27
CA GLU A 332 10.43 24.70 25.66
C GLU A 332 9.45 23.77 26.38
N ALA A 333 8.90 24.26 27.52
CA ALA A 333 7.99 23.45 28.33
C ALA A 333 6.61 23.21 27.62
N GLN A 334 6.31 23.94 26.56
CA GLN A 334 5.04 23.89 25.85
C GLN A 334 5.27 23.64 24.38
N SER A 335 4.56 22.67 23.82
CA SER A 335 4.56 22.42 22.38
C SER A 335 3.90 23.57 21.63
N ILE A 336 4.53 24.04 20.56
CA ILE A 336 4.02 25.08 19.67
C ILE A 336 3.72 24.45 18.34
N ALA A 337 2.49 24.62 17.87
CA ALA A 337 2.04 24.13 16.60
C ALA A 337 2.37 25.10 15.45
N CYS A 338 2.63 24.55 14.29
CA CYS A 338 2.82 25.24 13.02
C CYS A 338 1.81 24.73 12.01
N ILE A 339 1.01 25.62 11.46
CA ILE A 339 0.08 25.33 10.38
C ILE A 339 0.84 25.39 9.06
N ILE A 340 0.74 24.34 8.25
CA ILE A 340 1.36 24.24 6.95
C ILE A 340 0.26 24.36 5.89
N ARG A 341 0.46 25.21 4.90
CA ARG A 341 -0.42 25.38 3.73
C ARG A 341 0.40 25.29 2.45
N ARG A 342 -0.23 24.91 1.35
CA ARG A 342 0.39 25.13 0.04
C ARG A 342 0.42 26.63 -0.25
N LYS A 343 1.43 27.08 -0.95
CA LYS A 343 1.54 28.48 -1.36
C LYS A 343 0.27 28.97 -2.03
N GLY A 344 -0.31 30.05 -1.47
CA GLY A 344 -1.52 30.68 -1.98
C GLY A 344 -2.83 29.97 -1.65
N GLU A 345 -2.81 28.87 -0.91
CA GLU A 345 -4.01 28.17 -0.46
C GLU A 345 -4.38 28.55 0.98
N ALA A 346 -5.65 28.83 1.23
CA ALA A 346 -6.14 29.13 2.57
C ALA A 346 -6.32 27.89 3.45
N ASN A 347 -6.51 26.72 2.83
CA ASN A 347 -6.78 25.48 3.53
C ASN A 347 -5.53 24.95 4.27
N THR A 348 -5.73 24.52 5.51
CA THR A 348 -4.68 23.83 6.28
C THR A 348 -4.41 22.47 5.66
N LEU A 349 -3.17 22.25 5.22
CA LEU A 349 -2.71 20.96 4.73
C LEU A 349 -2.33 20.04 5.90
N HIS A 350 -1.57 20.57 6.87
CA HIS A 350 -1.06 19.81 8.00
C HIS A 350 -0.76 20.74 9.18
N VAL A 351 -0.71 20.18 10.38
CA VAL A 351 -0.26 20.85 11.58
C VAL A 351 0.91 20.06 12.15
N GLN A 352 2.07 20.70 12.25
CA GLN A 352 3.32 20.11 12.73
C GLN A 352 3.76 20.80 14.01
N GLU A 353 4.27 20.04 14.97
CA GLU A 353 4.85 20.59 16.19
C GLU A 353 6.30 21.04 15.97
N LEU A 354 6.73 22.12 16.64
CA LEU A 354 8.13 22.51 16.66
C LEU A 354 9.00 21.40 17.28
N GLY A 355 10.19 21.23 16.74
CA GLY A 355 11.12 20.17 17.15
C GLY A 355 10.90 18.84 16.40
N THR A 356 9.94 18.75 15.49
CA THR A 356 9.66 17.54 14.69
C THR A 356 10.01 17.72 13.22
N SER A 357 10.02 16.60 12.48
CA SER A 357 10.22 16.55 11.04
C SER A 357 9.02 15.92 10.36
N GLN A 358 8.63 16.43 9.18
CA GLN A 358 7.55 15.92 8.38
C GLN A 358 7.99 15.76 6.93
N ARG A 359 7.70 14.60 6.31
CA ARG A 359 7.88 14.41 4.87
C ARG A 359 6.73 15.10 4.13
N LEU A 360 7.07 15.96 3.19
CA LEU A 360 6.13 16.70 2.33
C LEU A 360 6.49 16.44 0.88
N ARG A 361 5.50 16.56 0.00
CA ARG A 361 5.78 16.61 -1.45
C ARG A 361 6.66 17.81 -1.78
N THR A 362 7.48 17.66 -2.82
CA THR A 362 8.21 18.78 -3.39
C THR A 362 7.27 19.91 -3.80
N GLY A 363 7.67 21.15 -3.52
CA GLY A 363 6.83 22.33 -3.78
C GLY A 363 7.13 23.49 -2.86
N VAL A 364 6.26 24.49 -2.86
CA VAL A 364 6.37 25.70 -2.04
C VAL A 364 5.21 25.76 -1.06
N TYR A 365 5.53 26.07 0.18
CA TYR A 365 4.59 26.06 1.30
C TYR A 365 4.68 27.36 2.10
N ASP A 366 3.55 27.77 2.67
CA ASP A 366 3.45 28.88 3.62
C ASP A 366 3.19 28.31 5.01
N LEU A 367 3.95 28.80 5.99
CA LEU A 367 3.92 28.35 7.37
C LEU A 367 3.36 29.44 8.27
N GLU A 368 2.51 29.05 9.21
CA GLU A 368 2.02 29.92 10.27
C GLU A 368 2.27 29.29 11.63
N VAL A 369 3.32 29.75 12.34
CA VAL A 369 3.65 29.26 13.67
C VAL A 369 2.79 29.98 14.71
N LEU A 370 2.13 29.20 15.57
CA LEU A 370 1.18 29.71 16.57
C LEU A 370 1.89 30.26 17.81
N THR A 371 2.87 31.12 17.58
CA THR A 371 3.54 31.94 18.60
C THR A 371 2.72 33.19 18.93
N LEU A 372 3.19 33.97 19.89
CA LEU A 372 2.69 35.32 20.15
C LEU A 372 3.81 36.33 19.88
N PRO A 373 3.63 37.28 18.94
CA PRO A 373 2.64 37.28 17.89
C PRO A 373 2.81 36.07 16.95
N ARG A 374 1.82 35.74 16.12
CA ARG A 374 1.93 34.69 15.13
C ARG A 374 3.06 34.97 14.15
N LEU A 375 3.89 33.96 13.88
CA LEU A 375 4.99 34.07 12.93
C LEU A 375 4.57 33.44 11.60
N LYS A 376 4.52 34.24 10.56
CA LYS A 376 4.32 33.80 9.18
C LYS A 376 5.66 33.67 8.48
N ILE A 377 5.86 32.58 7.76
CA ILE A 377 7.06 32.28 6.98
C ILE A 377 6.57 31.78 5.63
N ASP A 378 6.65 32.64 4.65
CA ASP A 378 6.17 32.36 3.30
C ASP A 378 7.28 31.76 2.45
N ASP A 379 6.89 31.12 1.34
CA ASP A 379 7.78 30.60 0.30
C ASP A 379 8.81 29.56 0.76
N VAL A 380 8.46 28.73 1.74
CA VAL A 380 9.31 27.61 2.17
C VAL A 380 9.33 26.54 1.09
N ARG A 381 10.48 26.36 0.46
CA ARG A 381 10.67 25.39 -0.63
C ARG A 381 11.09 24.04 -0.08
N ILE A 382 10.34 23.01 -0.43
CA ILE A 382 10.67 21.60 -0.18
C ILE A 382 11.22 21.00 -1.47
N GLU A 383 12.48 20.58 -1.43
CA GLU A 383 13.19 19.99 -2.56
C GLU A 383 13.37 18.48 -2.40
N GLN A 384 13.44 17.77 -3.51
CA GLN A 384 13.60 16.33 -3.57
C GLN A 384 14.77 15.83 -2.73
N GLY A 385 14.50 14.90 -1.79
CA GLY A 385 15.51 14.25 -0.95
C GLY A 385 16.27 15.17 0.00
N LYS A 386 15.89 16.48 0.08
CA LYS A 386 16.52 17.45 0.96
C LYS A 386 15.68 17.75 2.19
N THR A 387 16.35 18.24 3.22
CA THR A 387 15.70 18.76 4.43
C THR A 387 15.71 20.29 4.38
N ALA A 388 14.51 20.88 4.35
CA ALA A 388 14.32 22.31 4.57
C ALA A 388 14.23 22.56 6.07
N GLU A 389 15.20 23.27 6.62
CA GLU A 389 15.22 23.63 8.03
C GLU A 389 14.63 25.03 8.22
N VAL A 390 13.65 25.13 9.12
CA VAL A 390 13.05 26.38 9.55
C VAL A 390 13.31 26.55 11.05
N VAL A 391 14.03 27.61 11.39
CA VAL A 391 14.36 27.92 12.78
C VAL A 391 13.44 29.03 13.26
N VAL A 392 12.59 28.69 14.22
CA VAL A 392 11.69 29.64 14.89
C VAL A 392 12.44 30.27 16.09
N PRO A 393 12.48 31.61 16.19
CA PRO A 393 13.11 32.27 17.35
C PRO A 393 12.50 31.78 18.65
N ARG A 394 13.34 31.55 19.63
CA ARG A 394 12.88 31.16 20.96
C ARG A 394 12.13 32.29 21.62
N SER A 395 10.97 32.03 22.20
CA SER A 395 10.18 33.03 22.92
C SER A 395 10.90 33.48 24.23
N GLY A 396 10.78 34.76 24.56
CA GLY A 396 11.06 35.28 25.88
C GLY A 396 9.79 35.32 26.75
N THR A 397 9.95 35.60 28.03
CA THR A 397 8.86 35.68 28.99
C THR A 397 8.61 37.12 29.40
N LEU A 398 7.39 37.62 29.21
CA LEU A 398 6.94 38.92 29.75
C LEU A 398 6.11 38.69 31.01
N ASN A 399 6.52 39.25 32.13
CA ASN A 399 5.76 39.30 33.38
C ASN A 399 5.15 40.69 33.52
N ILE A 400 3.84 40.76 33.57
CA ILE A 400 3.09 42.02 33.81
C ILE A 400 2.51 41.95 35.22
N LEU A 401 2.85 42.95 36.04
CA LEU A 401 2.54 43.02 37.45
C LEU A 401 1.82 44.35 37.76
N PRO A 402 0.52 44.45 37.49
CA PRO A 402 -0.22 45.63 37.84
C PRO A 402 -0.52 45.70 39.34
N SER A 403 -0.51 46.91 39.92
CA SER A 403 -0.84 47.15 41.33
C SER A 403 -2.30 46.90 41.65
N THR A 404 -3.20 47.03 40.66
CA THR A 404 -4.64 46.84 40.77
C THR A 404 -5.18 46.14 39.52
N THR A 405 -6.32 45.53 39.63
CA THR A 405 -6.99 44.95 38.44
C THR A 405 -7.39 46.02 37.43
N GLY A 406 -7.38 45.68 36.14
CA GLY A 406 -7.67 46.66 35.09
C GLY A 406 -7.70 46.03 33.68
N ASN A 407 -7.98 46.85 32.67
CA ASN A 407 -7.96 46.47 31.29
C ASN A 407 -6.63 46.86 30.62
N GLY A 408 -6.14 46.01 29.75
CA GLY A 408 -4.92 46.27 29.00
C GLY A 408 -4.75 45.38 27.81
N ALA A 409 -3.77 45.68 26.99
CA ALA A 409 -3.40 44.88 25.83
C ALA A 409 -1.89 44.99 25.55
N VAL A 410 -1.36 43.99 24.87
CA VAL A 410 0.01 43.95 24.41
C VAL A 410 0.03 44.18 22.92
N PHE A 411 0.90 45.05 22.48
CA PHE A 411 1.12 45.37 21.07
C PHE A 411 2.59 45.08 20.71
N VAL A 412 2.86 44.60 19.51
CA VAL A 412 4.22 44.54 18.96
C VAL A 412 4.46 45.79 18.09
N LYS A 413 5.65 46.35 18.19
CA LYS A 413 6.04 47.51 17.33
C LYS A 413 6.62 47.03 16.03
N ARG A 414 6.03 47.46 14.93
CA ARG A 414 6.48 47.22 13.54
C ARG A 414 6.81 48.56 12.89
N GLY A 415 8.03 49.04 13.09
CA GLY A 415 8.36 50.43 12.72
C GLY A 415 7.54 51.41 13.54
N ASP A 416 6.78 52.27 12.90
CA ASP A 416 5.92 53.27 13.57
C ASP A 416 4.49 52.75 13.86
N GLU A 417 4.17 51.50 13.45
CA GLU A 417 2.87 50.88 13.68
C GLU A 417 2.85 50.00 14.92
N LEU A 418 1.67 49.91 15.55
CA LEU A 418 1.39 49.01 16.68
C LEU A 418 0.43 47.96 16.21
N GLU A 419 0.87 46.71 16.18
CA GLU A 419 0.05 45.55 15.87
C GLU A 419 -0.43 44.94 17.17
N TRP A 420 -1.74 44.75 17.34
CA TRP A 420 -2.32 44.10 18.50
C TRP A 420 -1.89 42.60 18.57
N VAL A 421 -1.50 42.15 19.78
CA VAL A 421 -1.07 40.76 20.04
C VAL A 421 -2.08 40.01 20.89
N ILE A 422 -2.44 40.58 22.05
CA ILE A 422 -3.35 39.92 23.00
C ILE A 422 -3.91 40.94 23.99
N ASP A 423 -5.14 40.76 24.44
CA ASP A 423 -5.72 41.45 25.58
C ASP A 423 -5.30 40.81 26.88
N LEU A 424 -5.16 41.63 27.93
CA LEU A 424 -4.88 41.16 29.28
C LEU A 424 -6.18 40.78 29.99
N ASP A 425 -6.14 39.71 30.78
CA ASP A 425 -7.27 39.35 31.66
C ASP A 425 -7.52 40.50 32.66
N PRO A 426 -8.69 41.16 32.64
CA PRO A 426 -8.97 42.31 33.46
C PRO A 426 -9.05 41.98 34.96
N THR A 427 -9.09 40.73 35.36
CA THR A 427 -9.16 40.25 36.74
C THR A 427 -7.78 39.81 37.30
N ALA A 428 -6.81 39.62 36.42
CA ALA A 428 -5.49 39.15 36.78
C ALA A 428 -4.63 40.29 37.36
N ILE A 429 -3.99 40.03 38.49
CA ILE A 429 -2.96 40.89 39.11
C ILE A 429 -1.54 40.48 38.73
N ARG A 430 -1.42 39.41 37.98
CA ARG A 430 -0.18 38.90 37.39
C ARG A 430 -0.48 38.19 36.11
N THR A 431 0.14 38.61 35.01
CA THR A 431 0.05 37.92 33.73
C THR A 431 1.43 37.56 33.23
N GLN A 432 1.60 36.31 32.78
CA GLN A 432 2.84 35.84 32.20
C GLN A 432 2.57 35.44 30.75
N LEU A 433 3.28 36.06 29.83
CA LEU A 433 3.14 35.78 28.37
C LEU A 433 4.47 35.32 27.80
N ARG A 434 4.42 34.36 26.90
CA ARG A 434 5.56 33.94 26.08
C ARG A 434 5.46 34.66 24.73
N LEU A 435 6.41 35.56 24.48
CA LEU A 435 6.41 36.41 23.29
C LEU A 435 7.66 36.17 22.47
N LEU A 436 7.55 36.26 21.15
CA LEU A 436 8.70 36.27 20.25
C LEU A 436 9.62 37.46 20.63
N PRO A 437 10.93 37.35 20.35
CA PRO A 437 11.84 38.48 20.53
C PRO A 437 11.42 39.69 19.71
N GLY A 438 11.44 40.86 20.31
CA GLY A 438 11.02 42.11 19.67
C GLY A 438 10.75 43.25 20.62
N GLN A 439 10.31 44.37 20.05
CA GLN A 439 9.89 45.54 20.81
C GLN A 439 8.38 45.54 20.96
N TYR A 440 7.93 45.72 22.20
CA TYR A 440 6.52 45.68 22.56
C TYR A 440 6.11 46.94 23.30
N GLN A 441 4.84 47.26 23.24
CA GLN A 441 4.20 48.24 24.05
C GLN A 441 3.04 47.60 24.84
N VAL A 442 3.00 47.78 26.12
CA VAL A 442 1.90 47.34 26.99
C VAL A 442 1.06 48.56 27.34
N LEU A 443 -0.20 48.52 26.97
CA LEU A 443 -1.22 49.49 27.34
C LEU A 443 -1.97 48.98 28.57
N TYR A 444 -2.13 49.76 29.58
CA TYR A 444 -2.86 49.34 30.78
C TYR A 444 -3.66 50.50 31.38
N ARG A 445 -4.87 50.22 31.87
CA ARG A 445 -5.72 51.14 32.61
C ARG A 445 -6.32 50.41 33.82
N SER A 446 -6.03 50.97 35.03
CA SER A 446 -6.61 50.49 36.28
C SER A 446 -8.14 50.57 36.23
N ARG A 447 -8.80 49.60 36.87
CA ARG A 447 -10.27 49.52 36.97
C ARG A 447 -10.91 50.75 37.64
N GLY A 448 -10.18 51.37 38.57
CA GLY A 448 -10.61 52.58 39.24
C GLY A 448 -10.49 53.87 38.44
N ALA A 449 -9.74 53.84 37.34
CA ALA A 449 -9.52 55.01 36.48
C ALA A 449 -10.75 55.29 35.61
N ARG A 450 -11.43 56.39 35.84
CA ARG A 450 -12.69 56.77 35.15
C ARG A 450 -12.50 57.57 33.86
N ARG A 451 -11.26 57.99 33.55
CA ARG A 451 -10.93 58.75 32.34
C ARG A 451 -9.99 57.99 31.45
N THR A 452 -10.19 58.08 30.14
CA THR A 452 -9.34 57.38 29.13
C THR A 452 -7.91 57.89 29.15
N GLU A 453 -7.70 59.15 29.46
CA GLU A 453 -6.38 59.81 29.64
C GLU A 453 -5.52 59.17 30.74
N LEU A 454 -6.13 58.37 31.66
CA LEU A 454 -5.43 57.65 32.69
C LEU A 454 -4.92 56.26 32.25
N SER A 455 -4.94 56.03 30.96
CA SER A 455 -4.26 54.83 30.36
C SER A 455 -2.75 55.08 30.38
N ILE A 456 -2.02 54.07 30.77
CA ILE A 456 -0.54 54.12 30.89
C ILE A 456 0.00 53.19 29.78
N THR A 457 0.98 53.67 29.06
CA THR A 457 1.74 52.85 28.08
C THR A 457 3.17 52.69 28.56
N LYS A 458 3.71 51.50 28.43
CA LYS A 458 5.13 51.22 28.71
C LYS A 458 5.72 50.37 27.61
N ASP A 459 6.89 50.77 27.15
CA ASP A 459 7.65 50.02 26.13
C ASP A 459 8.55 49.00 26.85
N ILE A 460 8.71 47.83 26.18
CA ILE A 460 9.55 46.75 26.69
C ILE A 460 10.15 45.97 25.54
N THR A 461 11.41 45.57 25.69
CA THR A 461 12.08 44.67 24.73
C THR A 461 12.07 43.25 25.28
N ILE A 462 11.62 42.31 24.49
CA ILE A 462 11.67 40.89 24.78
C ILE A 462 12.87 40.28 24.06
N GLU A 463 13.74 39.65 24.81
CA GLU A 463 14.90 38.94 24.30
C GLU A 463 14.66 37.42 24.30
N SER A 464 15.29 36.73 23.33
CA SER A 464 15.17 35.25 23.19
C SER A 464 15.56 34.51 24.48
N GLY A 465 14.67 33.71 25.01
CA GLY A 465 14.89 32.88 26.19
C GLY A 465 15.04 33.62 27.52
N ARG A 466 14.90 34.98 27.55
CA ARG A 466 15.02 35.79 28.76
C ARG A 466 13.67 36.22 29.30
N SER A 467 13.66 36.55 30.60
CA SER A 467 12.46 37.09 31.25
C SER A 467 12.60 38.59 31.41
N ALA A 468 11.57 39.33 31.07
CA ALA A 468 11.40 40.74 31.31
C ALA A 468 10.16 41.00 32.17
N SER A 469 10.17 42.04 32.99
CA SER A 469 9.06 42.37 33.90
C SER A 469 8.67 43.84 33.77
N ILE A 470 7.37 44.11 33.86
CA ILE A 470 6.81 45.45 33.81
C ILE A 470 5.76 45.61 34.90
N ASN A 471 5.83 46.72 35.63
CA ASN A 471 4.91 47.02 36.74
C ASN A 471 4.00 48.19 36.32
N PHE A 472 2.74 48.20 36.75
CA PHE A 472 1.79 49.29 36.56
C PHE A 472 1.18 49.71 37.88
#